data_e4c82542ef5676f0888542778d2c726a
#
_entry.id   e4c82542ef5676f0888542778d2c726a
#
_cell.length_a   1.000
_cell.length_b   1.000
_cell.length_c   1.000
_cell.angle_alpha   90.00
_cell.angle_beta   90.00
_cell.angle_gamma   90.00
#
_symmetry.space_group_name_H-M   'P 1'
#
loop_
_entity.id
_entity.type
_entity.pdbx_description
1 polymer ?
#
loop_
_entity_poly.entity_id
_entity_poly.type
_entity_poly.pdbx_seq_one_letter_code
_entity_poly.pdbx_strand_id
1 'polypeptide(L)'
;HHASIEDYDPLDAASREELDSLWVAMKNDYRDGIIGVRDAEYIQHRYVNHPFSKTKQYRCVIIRADSSKPALAFAVMKEHEGDKLLMDLICPAALMKSAISILIQELSRDERVAALRLWLTSSGKDKVFTDGAVVNELGIEIPCNNWNPGPSAALLHEAWWLTAGDMDFI
;
A
#
# COMPACT_ATOMS: atom_id res chain seq x y z
N HIS A 1 -13.98 17.65 -11.91
CA HIS A 1 -13.28 16.38 -12.15
C HIS A 1 -13.38 15.57 -10.86
N HIS A 2 -13.93 14.37 -10.96
CA HIS A 2 -14.02 13.45 -9.83
C HIS A 2 -12.88 12.44 -9.97
N ALA A 3 -12.15 12.23 -8.86
CA ALA A 3 -11.20 11.13 -8.79
C ALA A 3 -11.90 9.81 -9.10
N SER A 4 -11.24 8.90 -9.81
CA SER A 4 -11.74 7.57 -10.13
C SER A 4 -10.93 6.50 -9.41
N ILE A 5 -11.62 5.44 -8.99
CA ILE A 5 -11.03 4.21 -8.48
C ILE A 5 -11.53 3.08 -9.38
N GLU A 6 -10.58 2.41 -10.02
CA GLU A 6 -10.83 1.37 -11.00
C GLU A 6 -10.26 0.05 -10.50
N ASP A 7 -11.00 -1.05 -10.66
CA ASP A 7 -10.47 -2.36 -10.31
C ASP A 7 -9.31 -2.72 -11.25
N TYR A 8 -8.22 -3.19 -10.66
CA TYR A 8 -7.02 -3.60 -11.39
C TYR A 8 -7.25 -4.93 -12.11
N ASP A 9 -6.96 -4.97 -13.40
CA ASP A 9 -6.95 -6.21 -14.18
C ASP A 9 -5.50 -6.72 -14.33
N PRO A 10 -5.12 -7.82 -13.66
CA PRO A 10 -3.78 -8.38 -13.75
C PRO A 10 -3.46 -9.01 -15.12
N LEU A 11 -4.45 -9.21 -15.98
CA LEU A 11 -4.27 -9.73 -17.33
C LEU A 11 -4.09 -8.62 -18.37
N ASP A 12 -4.46 -7.37 -18.03
CA ASP A 12 -4.26 -6.23 -18.91
C ASP A 12 -2.82 -5.72 -18.84
N ALA A 13 -2.14 -5.74 -20.00
CA ALA A 13 -0.75 -5.31 -20.10
C ALA A 13 -0.57 -3.83 -19.75
N ALA A 14 -1.52 -2.96 -20.08
CA ALA A 14 -1.44 -1.53 -19.80
C ALA A 14 -1.55 -1.27 -18.29
N SER A 15 -2.47 -1.93 -17.60
CA SER A 15 -2.60 -1.85 -16.14
C SER A 15 -1.33 -2.32 -15.41
N ARG A 16 -0.68 -3.37 -15.91
CA ARG A 16 0.59 -3.86 -15.37
C ARG A 16 1.72 -2.85 -15.57
N GLU A 17 1.83 -2.26 -16.76
CA GLU A 17 2.84 -1.23 -17.06
C GLU A 17 2.66 0.03 -16.19
N GLU A 18 1.42 0.46 -15.97
CA GLU A 18 1.13 1.57 -15.06
C GLU A 18 1.57 1.27 -13.61
N LEU A 19 1.27 0.07 -13.11
CA LEU A 19 1.71 -0.36 -11.78
C LEU A 19 3.24 -0.38 -11.67
N ASP A 20 3.93 -0.95 -12.66
CA ASP A 20 5.40 -0.98 -12.69
C ASP A 20 6.00 0.44 -12.73
N SER A 21 5.36 1.36 -13.44
CA SER A 21 5.76 2.77 -13.49
C SER A 21 5.61 3.46 -12.12
N LEU A 22 4.50 3.19 -11.40
CA LEU A 22 4.29 3.67 -10.03
C LEU A 22 5.33 3.09 -9.07
N TRP A 23 5.65 1.80 -9.22
CA TRP A 23 6.69 1.16 -8.41
C TRP A 23 8.06 1.78 -8.65
N VAL A 24 8.45 2.03 -9.91
CA VAL A 24 9.73 2.68 -10.23
C VAL A 24 9.82 4.06 -9.59
N ALA A 25 8.76 4.85 -9.62
CA ALA A 25 8.71 6.17 -8.99
C ALA A 25 8.84 6.05 -7.46
N MET A 26 8.05 5.17 -6.82
CA MET A 26 8.12 4.93 -5.37
C MET A 26 9.51 4.46 -4.94
N LYS A 27 10.10 3.48 -5.64
CA LYS A 27 11.43 2.96 -5.35
C LYS A 27 12.51 4.06 -5.37
N ASN A 28 12.40 5.01 -6.30
CA ASN A 28 13.32 6.14 -6.38
C ASN A 28 13.20 7.09 -5.18
N ASP A 29 11.99 7.27 -4.64
CA ASP A 29 11.75 8.09 -3.44
C ASP A 29 12.31 7.44 -2.16
N TYR A 30 12.50 6.11 -2.16
CA TYR A 30 13.00 5.31 -1.03
C TYR A 30 14.44 4.78 -1.23
N ARG A 31 15.20 5.35 -2.17
CA ARG A 31 16.57 4.88 -2.48
C ARG A 31 17.53 4.91 -1.30
N ASP A 32 17.30 5.78 -0.31
CA ASP A 32 18.11 5.89 0.91
C ASP A 32 17.54 5.07 2.08
N GLY A 33 16.47 4.29 1.83
CA GLY A 33 15.80 3.43 2.79
C GLY A 33 15.80 1.97 2.37
N ILE A 34 14.93 1.20 3.01
CA ILE A 34 14.72 -0.21 2.74
C ILE A 34 13.24 -0.42 2.44
N ILE A 35 12.94 -0.94 1.27
CA ILE A 35 11.57 -1.26 0.83
C ILE A 35 11.58 -2.55 0.01
N GLY A 36 10.61 -3.43 0.26
CA GLY A 36 10.42 -4.63 -0.56
C GLY A 36 9.93 -4.28 -1.97
N VAL A 37 10.21 -5.15 -2.93
CA VAL A 37 9.72 -5.02 -4.30
C VAL A 37 8.20 -5.03 -4.32
N ARG A 38 7.59 -4.13 -5.12
CA ARG A 38 6.13 -3.99 -5.26
C ARG A 38 5.71 -3.78 -6.72
N ASP A 39 6.36 -4.49 -7.63
CA ASP A 39 6.02 -4.51 -9.04
C ASP A 39 4.78 -5.38 -9.34
N ALA A 40 4.39 -5.42 -10.61
CA ALA A 40 3.24 -6.20 -11.04
C ALA A 40 3.41 -7.70 -10.80
N GLU A 41 4.63 -8.23 -10.84
CA GLU A 41 4.92 -9.64 -10.53
C GLU A 41 4.70 -9.94 -9.04
N TYR A 42 5.17 -9.07 -8.14
CA TYR A 42 4.92 -9.18 -6.71
C TYR A 42 3.42 -9.16 -6.42
N ILE A 43 2.66 -8.21 -6.98
CA ILE A 43 1.21 -8.10 -6.78
C ILE A 43 0.49 -9.35 -7.27
N GLN A 44 0.87 -9.86 -8.46
CA GLN A 44 0.34 -11.10 -9.00
C GLN A 44 0.55 -12.27 -8.06
N HIS A 45 1.76 -12.43 -7.53
CA HIS A 45 2.12 -13.52 -6.63
C HIS A 45 1.46 -13.36 -5.25
N ARG A 46 1.57 -12.18 -4.66
CA ARG A 46 1.17 -11.92 -3.27
C ARG A 46 -0.33 -11.89 -3.06
N TYR A 47 -1.08 -11.32 -4.00
CA TYR A 47 -2.51 -11.06 -3.82
C TYR A 47 -3.41 -11.81 -4.80
N VAL A 48 -3.07 -11.86 -6.08
CA VAL A 48 -3.92 -12.48 -7.09
C VAL A 48 -3.84 -14.00 -7.03
N ASN A 49 -2.63 -14.56 -7.04
CA ASN A 49 -2.38 -16.01 -7.05
C ASN A 49 -2.17 -16.62 -5.66
N HIS A 50 -2.31 -15.82 -4.60
CA HIS A 50 -2.14 -16.32 -3.25
C HIS A 50 -3.14 -17.46 -2.96
N PRO A 51 -2.72 -18.59 -2.33
CA PRO A 51 -3.61 -19.73 -2.05
C PRO A 51 -4.89 -19.34 -1.30
N PHE A 52 -4.82 -18.33 -0.45
CA PHE A 52 -5.95 -17.80 0.31
C PHE A 52 -6.61 -16.57 -0.32
N SER A 53 -6.31 -16.21 -1.58
CA SER A 53 -6.88 -15.03 -2.24
C SER A 53 -8.41 -15.04 -2.25
N LYS A 54 -9.02 -16.22 -2.45
CA LYS A 54 -10.48 -16.39 -2.45
C LYS A 54 -11.13 -16.16 -1.08
N THR A 55 -10.41 -16.43 0.02
CA THR A 55 -10.91 -16.28 1.38
C THR A 55 -10.57 -14.92 1.98
N LYS A 56 -9.42 -14.34 1.60
CA LYS A 56 -8.97 -13.02 2.08
C LYS A 56 -9.59 -11.85 1.30
N GLN A 57 -10.17 -12.11 0.14
CA GLN A 57 -10.92 -11.13 -0.68
C GLN A 57 -10.15 -9.80 -0.87
N TYR A 58 -8.92 -9.90 -1.35
CA TYR A 58 -8.14 -8.71 -1.69
C TYR A 58 -8.78 -7.97 -2.87
N ARG A 59 -8.96 -6.66 -2.70
CA ARG A 59 -9.35 -5.75 -3.78
C ARG A 59 -8.15 -4.93 -4.20
N CYS A 60 -7.70 -5.10 -5.43
CA CYS A 60 -6.62 -4.34 -6.06
C CYS A 60 -7.23 -3.23 -6.91
N VAL A 61 -6.81 -2.00 -6.72
CA VAL A 61 -7.38 -0.84 -7.42
C VAL A 61 -6.30 0.12 -7.92
N ILE A 62 -6.60 0.76 -9.04
CA ILE A 62 -5.85 1.90 -9.57
C ILE A 62 -6.61 3.18 -9.20
N ILE A 63 -5.89 4.17 -8.69
CA ILE A 63 -6.43 5.47 -8.27
C ILE A 63 -5.96 6.52 -9.27
N ARG A 64 -6.90 7.32 -9.80
CA ARG A 64 -6.63 8.42 -10.72
C ARG A 64 -7.25 9.72 -10.21
N ALA A 65 -6.63 10.86 -10.52
CA ALA A 65 -7.26 12.16 -10.26
C ALA A 65 -8.49 12.40 -11.14
N ASP A 66 -8.52 11.73 -12.29
CA ASP A 66 -9.57 11.76 -13.31
C ASP A 66 -9.35 10.51 -14.16
N SER A 67 -10.43 9.87 -14.64
CA SER A 67 -10.36 8.63 -15.44
C SER A 67 -9.53 8.76 -16.73
N SER A 68 -9.35 9.99 -17.23
CA SER A 68 -8.53 10.30 -18.41
C SER A 68 -7.05 10.53 -18.09
N LYS A 69 -6.66 10.52 -16.81
CA LYS A 69 -5.30 10.83 -16.35
C LYS A 69 -4.52 9.55 -16.02
N PRO A 70 -3.18 9.62 -16.06
CA PRO A 70 -2.34 8.53 -15.56
C PRO A 70 -2.66 8.17 -14.13
N ALA A 71 -2.35 6.94 -13.74
CA ALA A 71 -2.50 6.47 -12.37
C ALA A 71 -1.69 7.34 -11.39
N LEU A 72 -2.33 7.71 -10.28
CA LEU A 72 -1.67 8.37 -9.14
C LEU A 72 -1.09 7.36 -8.18
N ALA A 73 -1.82 6.26 -7.98
CA ALA A 73 -1.48 5.24 -7.03
C ALA A 73 -2.13 3.90 -7.40
N PHE A 74 -1.56 2.84 -6.88
CA PHE A 74 -2.15 1.52 -6.81
C PHE A 74 -2.34 1.14 -5.34
N ALA A 75 -3.47 0.53 -5.00
CA ALA A 75 -3.77 0.13 -3.64
C ALA A 75 -4.33 -1.29 -3.57
N VAL A 76 -3.98 -2.02 -2.51
CA VAL A 76 -4.57 -3.31 -2.17
C VAL A 76 -5.27 -3.17 -0.82
N MET A 77 -6.53 -3.55 -0.78
CA MET A 77 -7.36 -3.50 0.43
C MET A 77 -8.01 -4.85 0.71
N LYS A 78 -8.36 -5.09 1.96
CA LYS A 78 -9.23 -6.20 2.38
C LYS A 78 -10.16 -5.78 3.51
N GLU A 79 -11.20 -6.59 3.74
CA GLU A 79 -12.02 -6.50 4.97
C GLU A 79 -11.20 -6.93 6.18
N HIS A 80 -11.34 -6.18 7.27
CA HIS A 80 -10.70 -6.50 8.54
C HIS A 80 -11.54 -5.95 9.71
N GLU A 81 -12.18 -6.82 10.47
CA GLU A 81 -12.98 -6.45 11.66
C GLU A 81 -14.07 -5.38 11.39
N GLY A 82 -14.68 -5.42 10.20
CA GLY A 82 -15.72 -4.46 9.80
C GLY A 82 -15.19 -3.17 9.16
N ASP A 83 -13.87 -2.99 9.16
CA ASP A 83 -13.20 -1.87 8.49
C ASP A 83 -12.51 -2.31 7.19
N LYS A 84 -11.96 -1.38 6.44
CA LYS A 84 -11.04 -1.66 5.33
C LYS A 84 -9.59 -1.53 5.83
N LEU A 85 -8.80 -2.58 5.65
CA LEU A 85 -7.36 -2.56 5.89
C LEU A 85 -6.64 -2.36 4.56
N LEU A 86 -5.86 -1.29 4.47
CA LEU A 86 -4.94 -1.04 3.36
C LEU A 86 -3.71 -1.93 3.54
N MET A 87 -3.58 -2.91 2.66
CA MET A 87 -2.50 -3.89 2.66
C MET A 87 -1.22 -3.31 2.04
N ASP A 88 -1.37 -2.69 0.87
CA ASP A 88 -0.29 -2.02 0.14
C ASP A 88 -0.77 -0.73 -0.52
N LEU A 89 0.14 0.24 -0.60
CA LEU A 89 -0.03 1.48 -1.34
C LEU A 89 1.25 1.75 -2.14
N ILE A 90 1.13 1.78 -3.45
CA ILE A 90 2.24 1.97 -4.39
C ILE A 90 2.04 3.27 -5.14
N CYS A 91 2.83 4.27 -4.81
CA CYS A 91 2.81 5.58 -5.47
C CYS A 91 4.05 6.40 -5.10
N PRO A 92 4.35 7.46 -5.84
CA PRO A 92 5.33 8.46 -5.42
C PRO A 92 5.02 8.99 -4.02
N ALA A 93 6.04 9.21 -3.19
CA ALA A 93 5.88 9.65 -1.79
C ALA A 93 5.04 10.95 -1.68
N ALA A 94 5.22 11.88 -2.61
CA ALA A 94 4.47 13.14 -2.65
C ALA A 94 2.96 12.96 -2.88
N LEU A 95 2.52 11.82 -3.42
CA LEU A 95 1.12 11.55 -3.74
C LEU A 95 0.40 10.68 -2.70
N MET A 96 1.10 10.13 -1.71
CA MET A 96 0.52 9.19 -0.73
C MET A 96 -0.67 9.78 0.02
N LYS A 97 -0.54 10.99 0.54
CA LYS A 97 -1.64 11.67 1.26
C LYS A 97 -2.87 11.88 0.37
N SER A 98 -2.64 12.28 -0.88
CA SER A 98 -3.73 12.48 -1.85
C SER A 98 -4.42 11.16 -2.20
N ALA A 99 -3.66 10.09 -2.42
CA ALA A 99 -4.20 8.77 -2.70
C ALA A 99 -5.05 8.24 -1.52
N ILE A 100 -4.56 8.39 -0.30
CA ILE A 100 -5.31 8.00 0.92
C ILE A 100 -6.59 8.84 1.06
N SER A 101 -6.53 10.15 0.82
CA SER A 101 -7.71 11.01 0.88
C SER A 101 -8.78 10.60 -0.14
N ILE A 102 -8.37 10.20 -1.36
CA ILE A 102 -9.29 9.69 -2.38
C ILE A 102 -9.92 8.36 -1.93
N LEU A 103 -9.12 7.45 -1.35
CA LEU A 103 -9.64 6.18 -0.81
C LEU A 103 -10.65 6.42 0.31
N ILE A 104 -10.36 7.31 1.25
CA ILE A 104 -11.27 7.66 2.35
C ILE A 104 -12.57 8.23 1.79
N GLN A 105 -12.50 9.15 0.84
CA GLN A 105 -13.68 9.74 0.22
C GLN A 105 -14.55 8.70 -0.50
N GLU A 106 -13.93 7.74 -1.18
CA GLU A 106 -14.67 6.65 -1.84
C GLU A 106 -15.31 5.72 -0.81
N LEU A 107 -14.56 5.31 0.21
CA LEU A 107 -15.05 4.41 1.25
C LEU A 107 -16.15 5.04 2.11
N SER A 108 -16.13 6.36 2.30
CA SER A 108 -17.17 7.09 3.04
C SER A 108 -18.56 7.03 2.39
N ARG A 109 -18.66 6.58 1.14
CA ARG A 109 -19.93 6.33 0.46
C ARG A 109 -20.60 5.00 0.87
N ASP A 110 -19.84 4.10 1.47
CA ASP A 110 -20.35 2.84 2.01
C ASP A 110 -20.52 2.98 3.54
N GLU A 111 -21.75 3.16 3.99
CA GLU A 111 -22.11 3.33 5.41
C GLU A 111 -21.67 2.16 6.31
N ARG A 112 -21.33 1.01 5.72
CA ARG A 112 -20.85 -0.17 6.45
C ARG A 112 -19.38 -0.09 6.81
N VAL A 113 -18.63 0.83 6.19
CA VAL A 113 -17.18 1.01 6.40
C VAL A 113 -16.99 2.15 7.38
N ALA A 114 -16.54 1.85 8.60
CA ALA A 114 -16.31 2.86 9.62
C ALA A 114 -14.95 3.55 9.48
N ALA A 115 -13.92 2.81 9.01
CA ALA A 115 -12.57 3.34 8.91
C ALA A 115 -11.75 2.69 7.79
N LEU A 116 -10.74 3.43 7.32
CA LEU A 116 -9.60 2.89 6.57
C LEU A 116 -8.42 2.76 7.55
N ARG A 117 -7.97 1.54 7.77
CA ARG A 117 -6.83 1.23 8.64
C ARG A 117 -5.56 1.05 7.81
N LEU A 118 -4.45 1.57 8.30
CA LEU A 118 -3.13 1.38 7.73
C LEU A 118 -2.20 0.87 8.83
N TRP A 119 -1.46 -0.20 8.54
CA TRP A 119 -0.37 -0.65 9.38
C TRP A 119 0.92 -0.36 8.64
N LEU A 120 1.81 0.34 9.28
CA LEU A 120 3.10 0.71 8.69
C LEU A 120 4.16 0.90 9.78
N THR A 121 5.41 0.83 9.36
CA THR A 121 6.54 1.18 10.22
C THR A 121 6.55 2.68 10.52
N SER A 122 7.09 3.05 11.67
CA SER A 122 7.14 4.46 12.12
C SER A 122 7.86 5.40 11.15
N SER A 123 8.82 4.87 10.37
CA SER A 123 9.54 5.62 9.33
C SER A 123 8.65 6.20 8.22
N GLY A 124 7.47 5.60 8.01
CA GLY A 124 6.54 6.00 6.94
C GLY A 124 5.44 6.96 7.38
N LYS A 125 5.24 7.15 8.69
CA LYS A 125 4.07 7.86 9.23
C LYS A 125 3.83 9.25 8.64
N ASP A 126 4.86 10.08 8.55
CA ASP A 126 4.73 11.47 8.10
C ASP A 126 4.38 11.60 6.60
N LYS A 127 4.60 10.52 5.83
CA LYS A 127 4.30 10.48 4.39
C LYS A 127 2.84 10.14 4.11
N VAL A 128 2.17 9.43 5.03
CA VAL A 128 0.82 8.90 4.81
C VAL A 128 -0.26 9.58 5.63
N PHE A 129 0.06 10.17 6.80
CA PHE A 129 -0.97 10.74 7.67
C PHE A 129 -1.62 11.96 7.05
N THR A 130 -2.95 11.94 7.06
CA THR A 130 -3.83 13.06 6.71
C THR A 130 -4.39 13.70 7.97
N ASP A 131 -4.95 14.90 7.86
CA ASP A 131 -5.61 15.56 8.97
C ASP A 131 -6.76 14.70 9.51
N GLY A 132 -6.83 14.60 10.83
CA GLY A 132 -7.85 13.78 11.51
C GLY A 132 -7.49 12.30 11.67
N ALA A 133 -6.33 11.85 11.20
CA ALA A 133 -5.89 10.47 11.43
C ALA A 133 -5.63 10.21 12.92
N VAL A 134 -6.13 9.07 13.41
CA VAL A 134 -5.83 8.56 14.75
C VAL A 134 -4.67 7.58 14.65
N VAL A 135 -3.62 7.83 15.42
CA VAL A 135 -2.39 7.02 15.43
C VAL A 135 -2.34 6.20 16.71
N ASN A 136 -2.22 4.90 16.55
CA ASN A 136 -2.02 3.97 17.67
C ASN A 136 -0.73 3.18 17.44
N GLU A 137 0.06 3.03 18.48
CA GLU A 137 1.20 2.12 18.48
C GLU A 137 0.68 0.70 18.72
N LEU A 138 1.02 -0.23 17.80
CA LEU A 138 0.57 -1.62 17.91
C LEU A 138 1.40 -2.42 18.91
N GLY A 139 2.56 -1.92 19.35
CA GLY A 139 3.47 -2.64 20.23
C GLY A 139 4.07 -3.90 19.59
N ILE A 140 4.05 -4.00 18.28
CA ILE A 140 4.60 -5.13 17.53
C ILE A 140 6.05 -4.81 17.18
N GLU A 141 6.96 -5.62 17.69
CA GLU A 141 8.36 -5.60 17.27
C GLU A 141 8.54 -6.50 16.05
N ILE A 142 9.19 -5.96 15.00
CA ILE A 142 9.50 -6.73 13.80
C ILE A 142 10.86 -7.37 13.98
N PRO A 143 10.93 -8.71 14.15
CA PRO A 143 12.20 -9.38 14.29
C PRO A 143 13.00 -9.26 13.02
N CYS A 144 14.25 -8.83 13.14
CA CYS A 144 15.18 -8.81 12.02
C CYS A 144 16.43 -9.61 12.34
N ASN A 145 16.83 -10.49 11.43
CA ASN A 145 18.09 -11.18 11.46
C ASN A 145 19.07 -10.47 10.53
N ASN A 146 20.12 -9.90 11.11
CA ASN A 146 21.19 -9.29 10.31
C ASN A 146 22.20 -10.36 9.93
N TRP A 147 22.21 -10.72 8.66
CA TRP A 147 23.27 -11.53 8.08
C TRP A 147 24.36 -10.62 7.55
N ASN A 148 25.59 -11.01 7.76
CA ASN A 148 26.73 -10.24 7.24
C ASN A 148 27.19 -10.85 5.89
N PRO A 149 27.18 -10.11 4.76
CA PRO A 149 26.84 -8.69 4.67
C PRO A 149 25.32 -8.43 4.59
N GLY A 150 24.85 -7.38 5.26
CA GLY A 150 23.45 -6.97 5.26
C GLY A 150 23.26 -5.59 5.89
N PRO A 151 22.04 -5.03 5.85
CA PRO A 151 21.75 -3.76 6.51
C PRO A 151 21.89 -3.88 8.03
N SER A 152 22.33 -2.82 8.69
CA SER A 152 22.41 -2.79 10.15
C SER A 152 21.01 -2.77 10.79
N ALA A 153 20.89 -3.25 12.05
CA ALA A 153 19.63 -3.16 12.80
C ALA A 153 19.16 -1.70 12.95
N ALA A 154 20.08 -0.76 13.13
CA ALA A 154 19.75 0.66 13.20
C ALA A 154 19.11 1.17 11.90
N LEU A 155 19.69 0.82 10.75
CA LEU A 155 19.13 1.20 9.45
C LEU A 155 17.75 0.58 9.21
N LEU A 156 17.55 -0.70 9.59
CA LEU A 156 16.24 -1.34 9.50
C LEU A 156 15.21 -0.62 10.39
N HIS A 157 15.59 -0.28 11.62
CA HIS A 157 14.69 0.43 12.53
C HIS A 157 14.29 1.83 12.01
N GLU A 158 15.22 2.56 11.43
CA GLU A 158 15.03 3.96 11.01
C GLU A 158 14.41 4.11 9.61
N ALA A 159 14.71 3.19 8.70
CA ALA A 159 14.48 3.39 7.27
C ALA A 159 13.69 2.27 6.57
N TRP A 160 13.20 1.27 7.30
CA TRP A 160 12.44 0.18 6.69
C TRP A 160 10.98 0.58 6.49
N TRP A 161 10.54 0.56 5.25
CA TRP A 161 9.15 0.71 4.89
C TRP A 161 8.48 -0.67 4.83
N LEU A 162 7.58 -0.93 5.77
CA LEU A 162 6.71 -2.10 5.78
C LEU A 162 5.26 -1.66 5.91
N THR A 163 4.37 -2.43 5.31
CA THR A 163 2.92 -2.28 5.36
C THR A 163 2.27 -3.56 5.88
N ALA A 164 0.95 -3.56 6.05
CA ALA A 164 0.21 -4.77 6.38
C ALA A 164 0.44 -5.90 5.36
N GLY A 165 0.73 -5.57 4.11
CA GLY A 165 1.02 -6.51 3.04
C GLY A 165 2.32 -7.30 3.21
N ASP A 166 3.26 -6.78 3.99
CA ASP A 166 4.52 -7.48 4.28
C ASP A 166 4.37 -8.53 5.41
N MET A 167 3.19 -8.62 6.04
CA MET A 167 2.92 -9.50 7.17
C MET A 167 2.12 -10.74 6.75
N ASP A 168 2.54 -11.93 7.21
CA ASP A 168 1.90 -13.19 6.82
C ASP A 168 0.71 -13.59 7.72
N PHE A 169 0.56 -12.96 8.87
CA PHE A 169 -0.39 -13.35 9.92
C PHE A 169 -1.68 -12.52 9.97
N ILE A 170 -1.97 -11.74 8.94
CA ILE A 170 -3.17 -10.90 8.87
C ILE A 170 -4.24 -11.53 7.98
#